data_32552358e234052280756aabc042362e
#
_entry.id   32552358e234052280756aabc042362e
#
_cell.length_a   1.000
_cell.length_b   1.000
_cell.length_c   1.000
_cell.angle_alpha   90.00
_cell.angle_beta   90.00
_cell.angle_gamma   90.00
#
_symmetry.space_group_name_H-M   'P 1'
#
loop_
_entity.id
_entity.type
_entity.pdbx_description
1 polymer ?
#
loop_
_entity_poly.entity_id
_entity_poly.type
_entity_poly.pdbx_seq_one_letter_code
_entity_poly.pdbx_strand_id
1 'polypeptide(L)'
;IHSVYFVGIKGVAMTSLALYFYSKGVRVSGSDVKDRFPTDEMLSKFHISVLEGFTPAHIDTLKNVDLLIYTGAHDGKNNPEVVRALSLGIPVLPHGKALGFCMEDSKQISVAGSHGKTTTSAMIATVLSHAGKFPSYAVGCGEIFPLGSPGACGTGELFVAEAD
;
A
#
# COMPACT_ATOMS: atom_id res chain seq x y z
N ILE A 1 1.97 -4.38 14.37
CA ILE A 1 1.42 -5.00 13.15
C ILE A 1 2.51 -5.87 12.56
N HIS A 2 2.22 -7.18 12.39
CA HIS A 2 3.15 -8.16 11.83
C HIS A 2 2.67 -8.71 10.49
N SER A 3 1.37 -8.57 10.18
CA SER A 3 0.76 -9.08 8.96
C SER A 3 -0.37 -8.17 8.48
N VAL A 4 -0.33 -7.79 7.21
CA VAL A 4 -1.35 -6.96 6.55
C VAL A 4 -1.84 -7.65 5.28
N TYR A 5 -3.16 -7.67 5.09
CA TYR A 5 -3.81 -8.18 3.89
C TYR A 5 -4.44 -7.03 3.11
N PHE A 6 -4.25 -7.01 1.79
CA PHE A 6 -4.73 -5.96 0.90
C PHE A 6 -5.81 -6.48 -0.04
N VAL A 7 -6.99 -5.88 -0.04
CA VAL A 7 -8.06 -6.13 -1.02
C VAL A 7 -7.96 -5.10 -2.14
N GLY A 8 -7.68 -5.55 -3.37
CA GLY A 8 -7.38 -4.70 -4.51
C GLY A 8 -5.90 -4.24 -4.54
N ILE A 9 -4.99 -5.16 -4.23
CA ILE A 9 -3.55 -4.88 -4.04
C ILE A 9 -2.83 -4.36 -5.29
N LYS A 10 -3.33 -4.68 -6.51
CA LYS A 10 -2.70 -4.28 -7.78
C LYS A 10 -2.92 -2.81 -8.16
N GLY A 11 -3.84 -2.10 -7.50
CA GLY A 11 -3.95 -0.65 -7.67
C GLY A 11 -2.65 0.05 -7.30
N VAL A 12 -2.19 1.05 -8.08
CA VAL A 12 -0.88 1.71 -7.87
C VAL A 12 -0.70 2.27 -6.46
N ALA A 13 -1.72 2.91 -5.90
CA ALA A 13 -1.70 3.43 -4.54
C ALA A 13 -1.69 2.29 -3.49
N MET A 14 -2.42 1.20 -3.74
CA MET A 14 -2.44 0.03 -2.87
C MET A 14 -1.08 -0.68 -2.88
N THR A 15 -0.50 -0.87 -4.07
CA THR A 15 0.84 -1.46 -4.23
C THR A 15 1.90 -0.65 -3.50
N SER A 16 1.88 0.68 -3.62
CA SER A 16 2.88 1.52 -2.94
C SER A 16 2.79 1.41 -1.42
N LEU A 17 1.58 1.39 -0.86
CA LEU A 17 1.38 1.19 0.57
C LEU A 17 1.74 -0.23 1.01
N ALA A 18 1.45 -1.25 0.19
CA ALA A 18 1.86 -2.63 0.44
C ALA A 18 3.40 -2.76 0.52
N LEU A 19 4.12 -2.11 -0.38
CA LEU A 19 5.59 -2.10 -0.38
C LEU A 19 6.19 -1.30 0.78
N TYR A 20 5.51 -0.24 1.25
CA TYR A 20 5.89 0.43 2.49
C TYR A 20 5.84 -0.55 3.67
N PHE A 21 4.74 -1.30 3.85
CA PHE A 21 4.64 -2.30 4.91
C PHE A 21 5.66 -3.43 4.74
N TYR A 22 5.86 -3.90 3.51
CA TYR A 22 6.86 -4.93 3.22
C TYR A 22 8.28 -4.48 3.62
N SER A 23 8.68 -3.27 3.26
CA SER A 23 9.99 -2.73 3.61
C SER A 23 10.17 -2.49 5.12
N LYS A 24 9.08 -2.35 5.86
CA LYS A 24 9.06 -2.30 7.33
C LYS A 24 9.19 -3.69 7.99
N GLY A 25 9.29 -4.76 7.19
CA GLY A 25 9.39 -6.14 7.68
C GLY A 25 8.04 -6.78 8.04
N VAL A 26 6.93 -6.17 7.62
CA VAL A 26 5.57 -6.71 7.81
C VAL A 26 5.27 -7.73 6.72
N ARG A 27 4.66 -8.85 7.07
CA ARG A 27 4.15 -9.81 6.07
C ARG A 27 3.01 -9.18 5.30
N VAL A 28 3.13 -9.15 3.98
CA VAL A 28 2.15 -8.58 3.08
C VAL A 28 1.62 -9.64 2.12
N SER A 29 0.32 -9.68 1.95
CA SER A 29 -0.37 -10.45 0.93
C SER A 29 -1.65 -9.73 0.53
N GLY A 30 -2.31 -10.18 -0.50
CA GLY A 30 -3.58 -9.56 -0.90
C GLY A 30 -4.30 -10.33 -1.97
N SER A 31 -5.39 -9.75 -2.44
CA SER A 31 -6.22 -10.25 -3.53
C SER A 31 -6.46 -9.17 -4.57
N ASP A 32 -6.71 -9.60 -5.80
CA ASP A 32 -7.15 -8.71 -6.88
C ASP A 32 -7.81 -9.53 -8.00
N VAL A 33 -8.37 -8.83 -8.98
CA VAL A 33 -8.89 -9.45 -10.19
C VAL A 33 -7.76 -10.12 -11.00
N LYS A 34 -8.15 -11.05 -11.87
CA LYS A 34 -7.21 -11.81 -12.72
C LYS A 34 -6.45 -10.94 -13.72
N ASP A 35 -7.02 -9.81 -14.08
CA ASP A 35 -6.45 -8.92 -15.11
C ASP A 35 -5.02 -8.51 -14.75
N ARG A 36 -4.21 -8.32 -15.80
CA ARG A 36 -2.83 -7.84 -15.65
C ARG A 36 -2.79 -6.35 -15.40
N PHE A 37 -1.96 -5.96 -14.44
CA PHE A 37 -1.68 -4.58 -14.08
C PHE A 37 -0.18 -4.29 -14.20
N PRO A 38 0.21 -3.04 -14.45
CA PRO A 38 1.63 -2.65 -14.43
C PRO A 38 2.36 -2.96 -13.12
N THR A 39 1.60 -3.06 -12.04
CA THR A 39 2.10 -3.36 -10.68
C THR A 39 2.37 -4.84 -10.42
N ASP A 40 1.90 -5.75 -11.28
CA ASP A 40 2.13 -7.19 -11.12
C ASP A 40 3.63 -7.55 -11.09
N GLU A 41 4.44 -6.89 -11.94
CA GLU A 41 5.89 -7.09 -11.95
C GLU A 41 6.53 -6.65 -10.63
N MET A 42 6.06 -5.52 -10.07
CA MET A 42 6.55 -5.00 -8.81
C MET A 42 6.19 -5.93 -7.64
N LEU A 43 4.94 -6.39 -7.56
CA LEU A 43 4.51 -7.36 -6.54
C LEU A 43 5.28 -8.68 -6.64
N SER A 44 5.51 -9.16 -7.85
CA SER A 44 6.32 -10.37 -8.11
C SER A 44 7.79 -10.18 -7.70
N LYS A 45 8.41 -9.04 -8.03
CA LYS A 45 9.79 -8.66 -7.66
C LYS A 45 10.02 -8.76 -6.15
N PHE A 46 9.02 -8.38 -5.36
CA PHE A 46 9.07 -8.45 -3.89
C PHE A 46 8.44 -9.73 -3.30
N HIS A 47 8.11 -10.72 -4.14
CA HIS A 47 7.52 -12.00 -3.73
C HIS A 47 6.24 -11.85 -2.89
N ILE A 48 5.45 -10.81 -3.16
CA ILE A 48 4.16 -10.58 -2.49
C ILE A 48 3.12 -11.48 -3.14
N SER A 49 2.49 -12.33 -2.33
CA SER A 49 1.45 -13.26 -2.80
C SER A 49 0.15 -12.51 -3.08
N VAL A 50 -0.40 -12.72 -4.28
CA VAL A 50 -1.69 -12.16 -4.72
C VAL A 50 -2.64 -13.30 -5.06
N LEU A 51 -3.76 -13.36 -4.34
CA LEU A 51 -4.84 -14.32 -4.60
C LEU A 51 -5.77 -13.76 -5.69
N GLU A 52 -6.24 -14.64 -6.58
CA GLU A 52 -7.09 -14.27 -7.69
C GLU A 52 -8.56 -14.20 -7.29
N GLY A 53 -9.22 -13.07 -7.60
CA GLY A 53 -10.61 -12.82 -7.25
C GLY A 53 -10.81 -12.41 -5.78
N PHE A 54 -12.07 -12.26 -5.41
CA PHE A 54 -12.49 -11.87 -4.06
C PHE A 54 -13.46 -12.89 -3.48
N THR A 55 -13.05 -13.63 -2.47
CA THR A 55 -13.88 -14.62 -1.81
C THR A 55 -13.63 -14.67 -0.30
N PRO A 56 -14.69 -14.86 0.52
CA PRO A 56 -14.54 -15.03 1.97
C PRO A 56 -13.54 -16.13 2.35
N ALA A 57 -13.42 -17.17 1.53
CA ALA A 57 -12.52 -18.29 1.75
C ALA A 57 -11.04 -17.87 1.81
N HIS A 58 -10.64 -16.79 1.11
CA HIS A 58 -9.28 -16.27 1.24
C HIS A 58 -9.00 -15.85 2.68
N ILE A 59 -9.93 -15.12 3.29
CA ILE A 59 -9.78 -14.64 4.68
C ILE A 59 -9.78 -15.81 5.67
N ASP A 60 -10.59 -16.84 5.43
CA ASP A 60 -10.64 -18.03 6.30
C ASP A 60 -9.34 -18.83 6.31
N THR A 61 -8.56 -18.76 5.24
CA THR A 61 -7.25 -19.43 5.14
C THR A 61 -6.09 -18.65 5.75
N LEU A 62 -6.27 -17.36 5.98
CA LEU A 62 -5.24 -16.49 6.52
C LEU A 62 -5.04 -16.73 8.03
N LYS A 63 -3.80 -16.92 8.43
CA LYS A 63 -3.43 -17.05 9.84
C LYS A 63 -2.84 -15.71 10.34
N ASN A 64 -3.42 -15.18 11.43
CA ASN A 64 -2.87 -14.02 12.14
C ASN A 64 -2.71 -12.78 11.25
N VAL A 65 -3.79 -12.32 10.64
CA VAL A 65 -3.86 -11.01 9.97
C VAL A 65 -4.20 -9.95 11.02
N ASP A 66 -3.31 -8.97 11.19
CA ASP A 66 -3.48 -7.89 12.16
C ASP A 66 -4.32 -6.74 11.60
N LEU A 67 -4.29 -6.56 10.27
CA LEU A 67 -4.98 -5.47 9.59
C LEU A 67 -5.33 -5.87 8.16
N LEU A 68 -6.56 -5.55 7.73
CA LEU A 68 -6.97 -5.61 6.34
C LEU A 68 -7.12 -4.18 5.80
N ILE A 69 -6.51 -3.92 4.63
CA ILE A 69 -6.62 -2.64 3.93
C ILE A 69 -7.33 -2.87 2.60
N TYR A 70 -8.30 -2.03 2.27
CA TYR A 70 -9.08 -2.17 1.04
C TYR A 70 -9.11 -0.89 0.20
N THR A 71 -9.22 -1.08 -1.13
CA THR A 71 -9.45 0.00 -2.10
C THR A 71 -10.92 0.43 -2.13
N GLY A 72 -11.18 1.65 -2.57
CA GLY A 72 -12.57 2.09 -2.86
C GLY A 72 -13.20 1.40 -4.08
N ALA A 73 -12.39 0.79 -4.96
CA ALA A 73 -12.85 -0.07 -6.05
C ALA A 73 -13.34 -1.44 -5.53
N HIS A 74 -13.86 -2.29 -6.44
CA HIS A 74 -14.27 -3.66 -6.14
C HIS A 74 -15.22 -3.74 -4.94
N ASP A 75 -16.29 -2.94 -4.98
CA ASP A 75 -17.33 -2.81 -3.95
C ASP A 75 -16.86 -2.23 -2.61
N GLY A 76 -15.61 -1.82 -2.50
CA GLY A 76 -15.05 -1.14 -1.32
C GLY A 76 -15.33 -1.91 -0.04
N LYS A 77 -16.01 -1.27 0.92
CA LYS A 77 -16.37 -1.90 2.20
C LYS A 77 -17.36 -3.06 2.10
N ASN A 78 -18.07 -3.19 0.97
CA ASN A 78 -19.02 -4.28 0.73
C ASN A 78 -18.37 -5.48 0.01
N ASN A 79 -17.09 -5.41 -0.31
CA ASN A 79 -16.35 -6.54 -0.86
C ASN A 79 -16.46 -7.75 0.07
N PRO A 80 -16.69 -8.97 -0.46
CA PRO A 80 -16.93 -10.17 0.36
C PRO A 80 -15.79 -10.48 1.33
N GLU A 81 -14.55 -10.17 0.98
CA GLU A 81 -13.39 -10.35 1.88
C GLU A 81 -13.40 -9.33 3.03
N VAL A 82 -13.75 -8.07 2.73
CA VAL A 82 -13.87 -7.01 3.74
C VAL A 82 -14.97 -7.34 4.74
N VAL A 83 -16.15 -7.76 4.23
CA VAL A 83 -17.27 -8.19 5.08
C VAL A 83 -16.89 -9.38 5.95
N ARG A 84 -16.17 -10.36 5.38
CA ARG A 84 -15.70 -11.52 6.13
C ARG A 84 -14.71 -11.15 7.22
N ALA A 85 -13.74 -10.31 6.92
CA ALA A 85 -12.77 -9.83 7.91
C ALA A 85 -13.44 -9.13 9.09
N LEU A 86 -14.40 -8.23 8.81
CA LEU A 86 -15.20 -7.57 9.84
C LEU A 86 -15.95 -8.57 10.72
N SER A 87 -16.54 -9.61 10.13
CA SER A 87 -17.26 -10.65 10.89
C SER A 87 -16.37 -11.47 11.82
N LEU A 88 -15.08 -11.54 11.51
CA LEU A 88 -14.05 -12.21 12.32
C LEU A 88 -13.36 -11.26 13.32
N GLY A 89 -13.77 -9.99 13.39
CA GLY A 89 -13.17 -9.00 14.27
C GLY A 89 -11.77 -8.52 13.83
N ILE A 90 -11.37 -8.79 12.58
CA ILE A 90 -10.11 -8.29 12.04
C ILE A 90 -10.27 -6.78 11.80
N PRO A 91 -9.33 -5.93 12.28
CA PRO A 91 -9.33 -4.50 11.98
C PRO A 91 -9.29 -4.25 10.48
N VAL A 92 -10.14 -3.33 9.99
CA VAL A 92 -10.27 -3.02 8.56
C VAL A 92 -10.17 -1.52 8.35
N LEU A 93 -9.32 -1.09 7.41
CA LEU A 93 -9.16 0.32 7.04
C LEU A 93 -9.26 0.52 5.52
N PRO A 94 -9.94 1.57 5.04
CA PRO A 94 -9.78 2.02 3.67
C PRO A 94 -8.37 2.57 3.44
N HIS A 95 -7.87 2.49 2.21
CA HIS A 95 -6.51 2.93 1.83
C HIS A 95 -6.11 4.27 2.43
N GLY A 96 -6.90 5.33 2.22
CA GLY A 96 -6.55 6.67 2.71
C GLY A 96 -6.40 6.77 4.22
N LYS A 97 -7.22 6.04 5.01
CA LYS A 97 -7.07 5.98 6.47
C LYS A 97 -5.83 5.19 6.88
N ALA A 98 -5.54 4.10 6.17
CA ALA A 98 -4.34 3.31 6.42
C ALA A 98 -3.07 4.11 6.11
N LEU A 99 -3.06 4.88 5.01
CA LEU A 99 -1.96 5.79 4.68
C LEU A 99 -1.78 6.85 5.76
N GLY A 100 -2.87 7.52 6.19
CA GLY A 100 -2.83 8.50 7.27
C GLY A 100 -2.27 7.91 8.57
N PHE A 101 -2.69 6.70 8.95
CA PHE A 101 -2.15 5.98 10.09
C PHE A 101 -0.63 5.72 9.97
N CYS A 102 -0.14 5.37 8.77
CA CYS A 102 1.31 5.17 8.55
C CYS A 102 2.11 6.47 8.66
N MET A 103 1.49 7.62 8.42
CA MET A 103 2.13 8.95 8.44
C MET A 103 2.08 9.63 9.81
N GLU A 104 1.27 9.13 10.77
CA GLU A 104 0.90 9.84 11.99
C GLU A 104 2.11 10.30 12.84
N ASP A 105 3.13 9.46 12.95
CA ASP A 105 4.34 9.76 13.72
C ASP A 105 5.46 10.44 12.91
N SER A 106 5.16 10.87 11.68
CA SER A 106 6.15 11.44 10.75
C SER A 106 5.89 12.92 10.48
N LYS A 107 6.93 13.65 10.08
CA LYS A 107 6.76 14.96 9.42
C LYS A 107 6.25 14.72 8.00
N GLN A 108 5.00 15.07 7.77
CA GLN A 108 4.26 14.72 6.56
C GLN A 108 4.51 15.71 5.43
N ILE A 109 4.78 15.19 4.24
CA ILE A 109 4.80 15.93 2.98
C ILE A 109 3.72 15.34 2.09
N SER A 110 2.55 15.99 2.06
CA SER A 110 1.41 15.56 1.26
C SER A 110 1.30 16.43 0.00
N VAL A 111 1.34 15.81 -1.16
CA VAL A 111 1.25 16.49 -2.46
C VAL A 111 -0.15 16.37 -2.99
N ALA A 112 -0.87 17.51 -3.02
CA ALA A 112 -2.23 17.62 -3.57
C ALA A 112 -2.22 18.42 -4.87
N GLY A 113 -3.24 18.25 -5.71
CA GLY A 113 -3.41 18.98 -6.95
C GLY A 113 -4.14 18.19 -8.02
N SER A 114 -4.64 18.87 -9.06
CA SER A 114 -5.35 18.23 -10.18
C SER A 114 -4.41 17.44 -11.09
N HIS A 115 -3.17 17.89 -11.25
CA HIS A 115 -2.14 17.25 -12.11
C HIS A 115 -0.76 17.25 -11.43
N GLY A 116 0.11 16.32 -11.83
CA GLY A 116 1.51 16.30 -11.43
C GLY A 116 1.79 15.78 -10.02
N LYS A 117 0.79 15.36 -9.23
CA LYS A 117 0.98 14.83 -7.88
C LYS A 117 2.03 13.73 -7.84
N THR A 118 1.85 12.68 -8.63
CA THR A 118 2.74 11.51 -8.70
C THR A 118 4.18 11.90 -9.02
N THR A 119 4.37 12.72 -10.07
CA THR A 119 5.71 13.18 -10.47
C THR A 119 6.36 14.00 -9.36
N THR A 120 5.63 14.93 -8.77
CA THR A 120 6.13 15.81 -7.70
C THR A 120 6.49 14.98 -6.46
N SER A 121 5.63 14.05 -6.03
CA SER A 121 5.90 13.17 -4.89
C SER A 121 7.13 12.29 -5.13
N ALA A 122 7.24 11.70 -6.33
CA ALA A 122 8.40 10.89 -6.69
C ALA A 122 9.70 11.72 -6.70
N MET A 123 9.66 12.95 -7.23
CA MET A 123 10.82 13.86 -7.19
C MET A 123 11.22 14.22 -5.77
N ILE A 124 10.26 14.57 -4.90
CA ILE A 124 10.53 14.90 -3.50
C ILE A 124 11.15 13.70 -2.78
N ALA A 125 10.57 12.51 -2.90
CA ALA A 125 11.11 11.30 -2.30
C ALA A 125 12.53 11.01 -2.78
N THR A 126 12.80 11.17 -4.08
CA THR A 126 14.12 10.98 -4.68
C THR A 126 15.15 11.98 -4.16
N VAL A 127 14.81 13.28 -4.17
CA VAL A 127 15.70 14.34 -3.68
C VAL A 127 16.04 14.14 -2.21
N LEU A 128 15.05 13.85 -1.37
CA LEU A 128 15.25 13.62 0.05
C LEU A 128 16.11 12.38 0.32
N SER A 129 15.91 11.32 -0.45
CA SER A 129 16.74 10.10 -0.35
C SER A 129 18.20 10.38 -0.71
N HIS A 130 18.44 11.10 -1.82
CA HIS A 130 19.80 11.48 -2.21
C HIS A 130 20.45 12.49 -1.24
N ALA A 131 19.66 13.31 -0.58
CA ALA A 131 20.14 14.21 0.48
C ALA A 131 20.39 13.51 1.83
N GLY A 132 20.33 12.18 1.88
CA GLY A 132 20.57 11.40 3.10
C GLY A 132 19.50 11.58 4.18
N LYS A 133 18.27 11.98 3.80
CA LYS A 133 17.14 12.15 4.73
C LYS A 133 16.35 10.86 4.97
N PHE A 134 16.56 9.83 4.16
CA PHE A 134 15.94 8.51 4.26
C PHE A 134 14.44 8.56 4.57
N PRO A 135 13.61 9.26 3.74
CA PRO A 135 12.19 9.40 4.01
C PRO A 135 11.45 8.08 3.85
N SER A 136 10.35 7.92 4.58
CA SER A 136 9.28 7.00 4.17
C SER A 136 8.51 7.61 3.02
N TYR A 137 7.97 6.78 2.12
CA TYR A 137 7.14 7.28 1.03
C TYR A 137 6.15 6.22 0.53
N ALA A 138 5.02 6.70 -0.02
CA ALA A 138 4.04 5.92 -0.76
C ALA A 138 3.50 6.80 -1.91
N VAL A 139 3.86 6.45 -3.14
CA VAL A 139 3.56 7.22 -4.35
C VAL A 139 2.80 6.33 -5.32
N GLY A 140 1.67 6.78 -5.83
CA GLY A 140 0.77 6.04 -6.70
C GLY A 140 1.32 5.81 -8.13
N CYS A 141 2.45 5.15 -8.26
CA CYS A 141 3.07 4.80 -9.55
C CYS A 141 3.55 3.34 -9.57
N GLY A 142 4.02 2.88 -10.72
CA GLY A 142 4.57 1.53 -10.88
C GLY A 142 5.95 1.38 -10.23
N GLU A 143 6.84 2.30 -10.51
CA GLU A 143 8.21 2.34 -9.97
C GLU A 143 8.74 3.77 -9.94
N ILE A 144 9.52 4.10 -8.92
CA ILE A 144 10.37 5.30 -8.92
C ILE A 144 11.78 4.82 -9.25
N PHE A 145 12.21 5.00 -10.49
CA PHE A 145 13.41 4.39 -11.05
C PHE A 145 14.65 4.49 -10.14
N PRO A 146 15.02 5.67 -9.58
CA PRO A 146 16.23 5.73 -8.74
C PRO A 146 16.07 5.04 -7.38
N LEU A 147 14.82 4.82 -6.91
CA LEU A 147 14.51 4.23 -5.61
C LEU A 147 14.16 2.73 -5.71
N GLY A 148 13.84 2.24 -6.91
CA GLY A 148 13.52 0.83 -7.18
C GLY A 148 12.18 0.34 -6.65
N SER A 149 11.38 1.22 -6.04
CA SER A 149 10.06 0.93 -5.46
C SER A 149 9.20 2.19 -5.40
N PRO A 150 7.86 2.09 -5.56
CA PRO A 150 6.95 3.22 -5.34
C PRO A 150 6.61 3.47 -3.88
N GLY A 151 7.01 2.59 -2.96
CA GLY A 151 6.77 2.73 -1.54
C GLY A 151 7.84 2.07 -0.69
N ALA A 152 8.29 2.75 0.35
CA ALA A 152 9.24 2.22 1.30
C ALA A 152 9.15 2.92 2.67
N CYS A 153 9.49 2.19 3.73
CA CYS A 153 9.71 2.72 5.06
C CYS A 153 11.16 3.16 5.20
N GLY A 154 11.38 4.46 5.34
CA GLY A 154 12.69 5.02 5.62
C GLY A 154 13.00 5.07 7.12
N THR A 155 14.24 5.40 7.45
CA THR A 155 14.70 5.59 8.84
C THR A 155 14.67 7.06 9.28
N GLY A 156 14.35 7.98 8.35
CA GLY A 156 14.22 9.40 8.63
C GLY A 156 12.84 9.79 9.19
N GLU A 157 12.71 11.04 9.55
CA GLU A 157 11.49 11.59 10.18
C GLU A 157 10.40 12.02 9.16
N LEU A 158 10.71 12.01 7.86
CA LEU A 158 9.83 12.50 6.81
C LEU A 158 9.03 11.37 6.17
N PHE A 159 7.76 11.65 5.85
CA PHE A 159 6.93 10.77 5.03
C PHE A 159 6.36 11.56 3.83
N VAL A 160 6.60 11.07 2.62
CA VAL A 160 6.11 11.67 1.37
C VAL A 160 4.96 10.84 0.82
N ALA A 161 3.81 11.45 0.58
CA ALA A 161 2.65 10.78 0.01
C ALA A 161 1.86 11.69 -0.93
N GLU A 162 1.08 11.05 -1.81
CA GLU A 162 0.06 11.74 -2.59
C GLU A 162 -1.20 11.89 -1.75
N ALA A 163 -1.79 13.09 -1.78
CA ALA A 163 -3.11 13.37 -1.22
C ALA A 163 -4.15 13.39 -2.35
N ASP A 164 -5.10 12.46 -2.29
CA ASP A 164 -6.28 12.39 -3.17
C ASP A 164 -7.52 12.94 -2.47
#